data_a6aa68f073eddbf99b5de707c1d07a26
#
_entry.id   a6aa68f073eddbf99b5de707c1d07a26
#
_cell.length_a   1.000
_cell.length_b   1.000
_cell.length_c   1.000
_cell.angle_alpha   90.00
_cell.angle_beta   90.00
_cell.angle_gamma   90.00
#
_symmetry.space_group_name_H-M   'P 1'
#
loop_
_entity.id
_entity.type
_entity.pdbx_description
1 polymer ?
#
loop_
_entity_poly.entity_id
_entity_poly.type
_entity_poly.pdbx_seq_one_letter_code
_entity_poly.pdbx_strand_id
1 'polypeptide(L)'
;MMKKLTKFLPGMALAIVIAAIAKSLEMLEESAGLHFIGASVIAMFIGMFVNAVKKPTPLTVPGIKFTSKKILKFAIILLGASLNIRTVLTVGRFSLTVMVFTLATCFGLGALIGRAMGLDWKTSSLINAGTGICGGSAIAAIAPVIEATDMDIAYGLSATFLFDTVMIVVFPILGHWLGLSDAAFGLWAGTAVNDTSSVVATGYAFSEAAGDFATMVKLTRTLAIIPAVLAFAAINLHLKKKKSLQSGEGVKVSIRSIFPWFILGFLAMSALTSLGLIPAVLAAQLKAVSKFLMVAALAAIGLNTDFKALCRSGARPMIHGFIISLLVVLVAIGVVFMIGVAPTGTL
;
A
#
# COMPACT_ATOMS: atom_id res chain seq x y z
N MET A 1 12.62 -33.24 -2.54
CA MET A 1 12.19 -31.87 -2.80
C MET A 1 10.70 -31.77 -3.11
N MET A 2 10.12 -32.62 -3.93
CA MET A 2 8.68 -32.64 -4.29
C MET A 2 7.72 -32.79 -3.10
N LYS A 3 7.95 -33.69 -2.14
CA LYS A 3 7.10 -33.86 -0.93
C LYS A 3 7.01 -32.62 -0.02
N LYS A 4 7.99 -31.67 -0.10
CA LYS A 4 7.92 -30.42 0.64
C LYS A 4 7.06 -29.37 -0.07
N LEU A 5 7.00 -29.37 -1.39
CA LEU A 5 6.18 -28.44 -2.18
C LEU A 5 4.69 -28.78 -2.08
N THR A 6 4.33 -30.05 -2.09
CA THR A 6 2.92 -30.51 -1.99
C THR A 6 2.23 -30.05 -0.69
N LYS A 7 3.01 -29.81 0.36
CA LYS A 7 2.49 -29.31 1.65
C LYS A 7 1.93 -27.86 1.55
N PHE A 8 2.42 -27.06 0.62
CA PHE A 8 1.98 -25.66 0.47
C PHE A 8 0.82 -25.52 -0.53
N LEU A 9 0.65 -26.50 -1.44
CA LEU A 9 -0.32 -26.43 -2.53
C LEU A 9 -1.76 -26.16 -2.08
N PRO A 10 -2.32 -26.81 -1.06
CA PRO A 10 -3.74 -26.59 -0.71
C PRO A 10 -4.03 -25.15 -0.27
N GLY A 11 -3.15 -24.57 0.56
CA GLY A 11 -3.32 -23.19 1.02
C GLY A 11 -3.01 -22.14 -0.06
N MET A 12 -2.04 -22.42 -0.94
CA MET A 12 -1.77 -21.58 -2.10
C MET A 12 -2.94 -21.59 -3.09
N ALA A 13 -3.48 -22.77 -3.41
CA ALA A 13 -4.62 -22.91 -4.30
C ALA A 13 -5.83 -22.14 -3.78
N LEU A 14 -6.12 -22.25 -2.47
CA LEU A 14 -7.21 -21.50 -1.84
C LEU A 14 -7.01 -19.97 -2.00
N ALA A 15 -5.81 -19.47 -1.75
CA ALA A 15 -5.49 -18.04 -1.89
C ALA A 15 -5.59 -17.57 -3.36
N ILE A 16 -5.16 -18.41 -4.32
CA ILE A 16 -5.26 -18.12 -5.75
C ILE A 16 -6.72 -18.10 -6.21
N VAL A 17 -7.54 -19.04 -5.75
CA VAL A 17 -8.98 -19.06 -6.07
C VAL A 17 -9.67 -17.80 -5.55
N ILE A 18 -9.39 -17.40 -4.30
CA ILE A 18 -9.93 -16.14 -3.76
C ILE A 18 -9.44 -14.94 -4.57
N ALA A 19 -8.17 -14.91 -4.97
CA ALA A 19 -7.62 -13.85 -5.79
C ALA A 19 -8.30 -13.78 -7.17
N ALA A 20 -8.57 -14.92 -7.80
CA ALA A 20 -9.28 -14.98 -9.08
C ALA A 20 -10.71 -14.46 -8.94
N ILE A 21 -11.43 -14.87 -7.90
CA ILE A 21 -12.79 -14.38 -7.59
C ILE A 21 -12.76 -12.85 -7.38
N ALA A 22 -11.81 -12.36 -6.56
CA ALA A 22 -11.68 -10.93 -6.29
C ALA A 22 -11.38 -10.13 -7.56
N LYS A 23 -10.53 -10.66 -8.44
CA LYS A 23 -10.23 -10.02 -9.73
C LYS A 23 -11.43 -10.01 -10.67
N SER A 24 -12.22 -11.09 -10.69
CA SER A 24 -13.47 -11.14 -11.45
C SER A 24 -14.50 -10.14 -10.94
N LEU A 25 -14.60 -9.97 -9.62
CA LEU A 25 -15.50 -8.98 -9.01
C LEU A 25 -15.05 -7.54 -9.34
N GLU A 26 -13.75 -7.24 -9.26
CA GLU A 26 -13.20 -5.95 -9.68
C GLU A 26 -13.54 -5.66 -11.15
N MET A 27 -13.37 -6.64 -12.05
CA MET A 27 -13.72 -6.49 -13.47
C MET A 27 -15.23 -6.27 -13.69
N LEU A 28 -16.09 -6.89 -12.88
CA LEU A 28 -17.53 -6.65 -12.91
C LEU A 28 -17.89 -5.24 -12.43
N GLU A 29 -17.24 -4.76 -11.36
CA GLU A 29 -17.41 -3.37 -10.91
C GLU A 29 -16.97 -2.38 -11.99
N GLU A 30 -15.80 -2.59 -12.61
CA GLU A 30 -15.30 -1.76 -13.72
C GLU A 30 -16.27 -1.75 -14.90
N SER A 31 -16.83 -2.91 -15.27
CA SER A 31 -17.80 -3.02 -16.37
C SER A 31 -19.14 -2.33 -16.08
N ALA A 32 -19.52 -2.21 -14.81
CA ALA A 32 -20.69 -1.49 -14.34
C ALA A 32 -20.46 0.03 -14.18
N GLY A 33 -19.25 0.53 -14.53
CA GLY A 33 -18.86 1.92 -14.33
C GLY A 33 -18.63 2.29 -12.87
N LEU A 34 -18.49 1.29 -11.99
CA LEU A 34 -18.25 1.46 -10.57
C LEU A 34 -16.78 1.13 -10.30
N HIS A 35 -16.08 2.04 -9.67
CA HIS A 35 -14.64 1.87 -9.33
C HIS A 35 -14.43 2.04 -7.81
N PHE A 36 -15.18 1.27 -7.01
CA PHE A 36 -15.17 1.46 -5.55
C PHE A 36 -14.08 0.67 -4.84
N ILE A 37 -13.81 -0.57 -5.26
CA ILE A 37 -13.00 -1.51 -4.47
C ILE A 37 -12.01 -2.25 -5.36
N GLY A 38 -10.72 -2.08 -5.10
CA GLY A 38 -9.69 -2.85 -5.82
C GLY A 38 -9.65 -4.33 -5.39
N ALA A 39 -9.29 -5.23 -6.32
CA ALA A 39 -9.19 -6.68 -6.08
C ALA A 39 -8.41 -7.06 -4.83
N SER A 40 -7.39 -6.30 -4.48
CA SER A 40 -6.56 -6.53 -3.29
C SER A 40 -7.36 -6.51 -2.00
N VAL A 41 -8.27 -5.56 -1.88
CA VAL A 41 -9.12 -5.39 -0.69
C VAL A 41 -10.24 -6.41 -0.69
N ILE A 42 -10.89 -6.62 -1.85
CA ILE A 42 -11.91 -7.66 -2.02
C ILE A 42 -11.34 -9.02 -1.59
N ALA A 43 -10.15 -9.38 -2.07
CA ALA A 43 -9.49 -10.64 -1.74
C ALA A 43 -9.22 -10.79 -0.25
N MET A 44 -8.76 -9.72 0.41
CA MET A 44 -8.52 -9.72 1.85
C MET A 44 -9.81 -9.91 2.63
N PHE A 45 -10.89 -9.20 2.29
CA PHE A 45 -12.16 -9.34 2.98
C PHE A 45 -12.81 -10.69 2.73
N ILE A 46 -12.75 -11.25 1.50
CA ILE A 46 -13.19 -12.63 1.24
C ILE A 46 -12.38 -13.60 2.11
N GLY A 47 -11.05 -13.44 2.18
CA GLY A 47 -10.20 -14.26 3.04
C GLY A 47 -10.59 -14.17 4.51
N MET A 48 -10.86 -12.97 5.03
CA MET A 48 -11.33 -12.74 6.40
C MET A 48 -12.71 -13.37 6.65
N PHE A 49 -13.62 -13.22 5.69
CA PHE A 49 -14.95 -13.84 5.77
C PHE A 49 -14.87 -15.36 5.80
N VAL A 50 -14.07 -15.95 4.92
CA VAL A 50 -13.83 -17.43 4.91
C VAL A 50 -13.27 -17.89 6.25
N ASN A 51 -12.28 -17.16 6.82
CA ASN A 51 -11.75 -17.48 8.14
C ASN A 51 -12.82 -17.36 9.25
N ALA A 52 -13.69 -16.35 9.19
CA ALA A 52 -14.76 -16.13 10.17
C ALA A 52 -15.81 -17.24 10.15
N VAL A 53 -16.13 -17.80 8.95
CA VAL A 53 -17.09 -18.89 8.77
C VAL A 53 -16.43 -20.24 9.06
N LYS A 54 -15.25 -20.48 8.51
CA LYS A 54 -14.52 -21.75 8.67
C LYS A 54 -13.02 -21.49 8.79
N LYS A 55 -12.49 -21.69 10.00
CA LYS A 55 -11.05 -21.52 10.25
C LYS A 55 -10.21 -22.42 9.33
N PRO A 56 -9.05 -21.94 8.85
CA PRO A 56 -8.15 -22.74 8.03
C PRO A 56 -7.75 -24.05 8.71
N THR A 57 -7.77 -25.13 7.94
CA THR A 57 -7.40 -26.45 8.43
C THR A 57 -5.87 -26.60 8.56
N PRO A 58 -5.36 -27.52 9.39
CA PRO A 58 -3.93 -27.80 9.48
C PRO A 58 -3.26 -28.11 8.13
N LEU A 59 -4.04 -28.56 7.15
CA LEU A 59 -3.58 -28.87 5.80
C LEU A 59 -3.35 -27.59 4.97
N THR A 60 -4.17 -26.55 5.14
CA THR A 60 -4.10 -25.30 4.37
C THR A 60 -3.19 -24.25 5.00
N VAL A 61 -3.06 -24.24 6.33
CA VAL A 61 -2.26 -23.25 7.08
C VAL A 61 -0.82 -23.09 6.55
N PRO A 62 -0.05 -24.16 6.24
CA PRO A 62 1.31 -23.98 5.75
C PRO A 62 1.37 -23.22 4.41
N GLY A 63 0.44 -23.54 3.49
CA GLY A 63 0.35 -22.86 2.20
C GLY A 63 -0.09 -21.39 2.32
N ILE A 64 -1.07 -21.11 3.19
CA ILE A 64 -1.52 -19.75 3.48
C ILE A 64 -0.36 -18.92 4.05
N LYS A 65 0.39 -19.44 5.04
CA LYS A 65 1.58 -18.76 5.59
C LYS A 65 2.71 -18.58 4.57
N PHE A 66 2.88 -19.51 3.65
CA PHE A 66 3.86 -19.39 2.56
C PHE A 66 3.45 -18.27 1.60
N THR A 67 2.18 -18.24 1.20
CA THR A 67 1.65 -17.24 0.25
C THR A 67 1.70 -15.85 0.87
N SER A 68 1.24 -15.66 2.09
CA SER A 68 1.25 -14.36 2.76
C SER A 68 2.66 -13.78 2.98
N LYS A 69 3.70 -14.63 3.11
CA LYS A 69 5.07 -14.16 3.42
C LYS A 69 6.05 -14.26 2.25
N LYS A 70 6.06 -15.38 1.51
CA LYS A 70 7.06 -15.61 0.44
C LYS A 70 6.58 -15.12 -0.90
N ILE A 71 5.34 -15.43 -1.28
CA ILE A 71 4.75 -14.95 -2.53
C ILE A 71 4.61 -13.43 -2.50
N LEU A 72 4.24 -12.84 -1.35
CA LEU A 72 4.22 -11.39 -1.17
C LEU A 72 5.58 -10.75 -1.48
N LYS A 73 6.68 -11.30 -0.92
CA LYS A 73 8.03 -10.78 -1.18
C LYS A 73 8.42 -10.89 -2.66
N PHE A 74 8.06 -12.00 -3.30
CA PHE A 74 8.31 -12.19 -4.73
C PHE A 74 7.50 -11.20 -5.59
N ALA A 75 6.23 -10.99 -5.26
CA ALA A 75 5.39 -9.99 -5.92
C ALA A 75 6.00 -8.58 -5.81
N ILE A 76 6.54 -8.22 -4.65
CA ILE A 76 7.22 -6.92 -4.45
C ILE A 76 8.46 -6.79 -5.34
N ILE A 77 9.26 -7.85 -5.50
CA ILE A 77 10.41 -7.83 -6.44
C ILE A 77 9.94 -7.53 -7.86
N LEU A 78 8.89 -8.23 -8.32
CA LEU A 78 8.33 -8.01 -9.65
C LEU A 78 7.75 -6.61 -9.83
N LEU A 79 7.16 -6.04 -8.77
CA LEU A 79 6.63 -4.68 -8.79
C LEU A 79 7.72 -3.65 -9.14
N GLY A 80 8.96 -3.89 -8.76
CA GLY A 80 10.10 -3.04 -9.12
C GLY A 80 10.24 -2.80 -10.62
N ALA A 81 9.87 -3.78 -11.45
CA ALA A 81 9.89 -3.65 -12.90
C ALA A 81 8.90 -2.60 -13.46
N SER A 82 7.90 -2.20 -12.68
CA SER A 82 6.92 -1.18 -13.10
C SER A 82 7.36 0.26 -12.81
N LEU A 83 8.49 0.44 -12.15
CA LEU A 83 8.95 1.73 -11.68
C LEU A 83 10.06 2.25 -12.60
N ASN A 84 9.80 3.40 -13.24
CA ASN A 84 10.79 4.07 -14.08
C ASN A 84 11.21 5.39 -13.44
N ILE A 85 12.49 5.48 -13.08
CA ILE A 85 13.08 6.67 -12.45
C ILE A 85 12.94 7.91 -13.34
N ARG A 86 12.98 7.76 -14.68
CA ARG A 86 12.81 8.88 -15.62
C ARG A 86 11.42 9.50 -15.54
N THR A 87 10.37 8.70 -15.36
CA THR A 87 8.99 9.19 -15.21
C THR A 87 8.86 10.10 -14.00
N VAL A 88 9.55 9.78 -12.89
CA VAL A 88 9.57 10.62 -11.67
C VAL A 88 10.12 12.00 -11.94
N LEU A 89 11.24 12.06 -12.69
CA LEU A 89 11.89 13.33 -12.99
C LEU A 89 11.05 14.20 -13.93
N THR A 90 10.23 13.60 -14.76
CA THR A 90 9.41 14.27 -15.77
C THR A 90 8.11 14.84 -15.19
N VAL A 91 7.48 14.14 -14.22
CA VAL A 91 6.19 14.56 -13.62
C VAL A 91 6.34 15.75 -12.64
N GLY A 92 7.56 16.18 -12.44
CA GLY A 92 7.81 17.54 -12.02
C GLY A 92 7.87 17.87 -10.53
N ARG A 93 8.42 19.03 -10.30
CA ARG A 93 8.70 19.65 -8.99
C ARG A 93 7.46 19.76 -8.09
N PHE A 94 6.29 20.01 -8.69
CA PHE A 94 5.04 20.22 -7.94
C PHE A 94 4.60 18.97 -7.19
N SER A 95 4.58 17.82 -7.85
CA SER A 95 4.22 16.54 -7.21
C SER A 95 5.18 16.19 -6.08
N LEU A 96 6.49 16.36 -6.30
CA LEU A 96 7.52 16.10 -5.28
C LEU A 96 7.37 17.03 -4.07
N THR A 97 7.08 18.32 -4.30
CA THR A 97 6.89 19.28 -3.21
C THR A 97 5.72 18.86 -2.32
N VAL A 98 4.53 18.62 -2.88
CA VAL A 98 3.37 18.21 -2.10
C VAL A 98 3.64 16.86 -1.40
N MET A 99 4.33 15.95 -2.09
CA MET A 99 4.68 14.64 -1.54
C MET A 99 5.57 14.74 -0.30
N VAL A 100 6.57 15.63 -0.28
CA VAL A 100 7.44 15.82 0.89
C VAL A 100 6.62 16.24 2.11
N PHE A 101 5.71 17.20 1.96
CA PHE A 101 4.86 17.65 3.07
C PHE A 101 3.88 16.56 3.52
N THR A 102 3.25 15.84 2.59
CA THR A 102 2.33 14.76 2.96
C THR A 102 3.04 13.57 3.61
N LEU A 103 4.25 13.21 3.16
CA LEU A 103 5.07 12.18 3.79
C LEU A 103 5.55 12.62 5.18
N ALA A 104 5.99 13.88 5.33
CA ALA A 104 6.36 14.42 6.64
C ALA A 104 5.18 14.41 7.61
N THR A 105 3.97 14.72 7.15
CA THR A 105 2.74 14.60 7.92
C THR A 105 2.48 13.15 8.33
N CYS A 106 2.52 12.20 7.40
CA CYS A 106 2.27 10.79 7.69
C CYS A 106 3.30 10.21 8.65
N PHE A 107 4.58 10.40 8.40
CA PHE A 107 5.62 9.75 9.19
C PHE A 107 5.99 10.56 10.45
N GLY A 108 5.84 11.88 10.44
CA GLY A 108 6.05 12.74 11.59
C GLY A 108 4.84 12.78 12.52
N LEU A 109 3.79 13.50 12.10
CA LEU A 109 2.57 13.63 12.92
C LEU A 109 1.87 12.28 13.12
N GLY A 110 1.85 11.43 12.10
CA GLY A 110 1.26 10.10 12.20
C GLY A 110 1.91 9.23 13.27
N ALA A 111 3.25 9.25 13.38
CA ALA A 111 3.95 8.51 14.43
C ALA A 111 3.66 9.08 15.82
N LEU A 112 3.56 10.41 15.95
CA LEU A 112 3.23 11.06 17.24
C LEU A 112 1.79 10.74 17.67
N ILE A 113 0.83 10.86 16.77
CA ILE A 113 -0.58 10.57 17.04
C ILE A 113 -0.78 9.09 17.35
N GLY A 114 -0.15 8.19 16.58
CA GLY A 114 -0.21 6.76 16.85
C GLY A 114 0.32 6.39 18.24
N ARG A 115 1.43 7.02 18.65
CA ARG A 115 1.98 6.87 20.00
C ARG A 115 1.02 7.42 21.06
N ALA A 116 0.46 8.60 20.86
CA ALA A 116 -0.50 9.22 21.79
C ALA A 116 -1.77 8.38 21.95
N MET A 117 -2.20 7.69 20.89
CA MET A 117 -3.35 6.76 20.92
C MET A 117 -3.00 5.37 21.48
N GLY A 118 -1.75 5.11 21.86
CA GLY A 118 -1.30 3.82 22.38
C GLY A 118 -1.28 2.69 21.34
N LEU A 119 -1.12 3.03 20.06
CA LEU A 119 -0.96 2.03 19.00
C LEU A 119 0.45 1.43 19.02
N ASP A 120 0.53 0.14 18.70
CA ASP A 120 1.83 -0.46 18.39
C ASP A 120 2.49 0.27 17.21
N TRP A 121 3.81 0.45 17.31
CA TRP A 121 4.55 1.22 16.32
C TRP A 121 4.48 0.62 14.90
N LYS A 122 4.34 -0.72 14.79
CA LYS A 122 4.22 -1.41 13.50
C LYS A 122 2.87 -1.12 12.86
N THR A 123 1.78 -1.26 13.63
CA THR A 123 0.43 -0.90 13.17
C THR A 123 0.37 0.56 12.74
N SER A 124 0.86 1.49 13.56
CA SER A 124 0.90 2.92 13.24
C SER A 124 1.74 3.19 11.99
N SER A 125 2.93 2.57 11.88
CA SER A 125 3.80 2.73 10.70
C SER A 125 3.16 2.22 9.42
N LEU A 126 2.43 1.10 9.45
CA LEU A 126 1.74 0.57 8.27
C LEU A 126 0.58 1.47 7.84
N ILE A 127 -0.20 2.01 8.79
CA ILE A 127 -1.26 2.99 8.49
C ILE A 127 -0.64 4.24 7.87
N ASN A 128 0.42 4.78 8.48
CA ASN A 128 1.11 5.98 8.00
C ASN A 128 1.72 5.78 6.61
N ALA A 129 2.31 4.60 6.34
CA ALA A 129 2.88 4.28 5.05
C ALA A 129 1.80 4.05 3.97
N GLY A 130 0.71 3.39 4.33
CA GLY A 130 -0.45 3.21 3.46
C GLY A 130 -1.03 4.55 3.05
N THR A 131 -1.32 5.41 4.02
CA THR A 131 -1.83 6.77 3.80
C THR A 131 -0.80 7.65 3.08
N GLY A 132 0.47 7.55 3.46
CA GLY A 132 1.54 8.41 2.94
C GLY A 132 2.01 8.08 1.54
N ILE A 133 1.87 6.85 1.05
CA ILE A 133 2.49 6.43 -0.21
C ILE A 133 1.44 5.96 -1.23
N CYS A 134 1.01 4.69 -1.15
CA CYS A 134 0.12 4.11 -2.16
C CYS A 134 -0.76 2.98 -1.60
N GLY A 135 -1.33 3.17 -0.43
CA GLY A 135 -2.26 2.22 0.16
C GLY A 135 -1.64 0.84 0.42
N GLY A 136 -2.34 -0.18 -0.05
CA GLY A 136 -1.97 -1.57 0.17
C GLY A 136 -0.59 -1.96 -0.34
N SER A 137 -0.10 -1.35 -1.43
CA SER A 137 1.24 -1.65 -1.96
C SER A 137 2.36 -1.24 -1.01
N ALA A 138 2.23 -0.07 -0.37
CA ALA A 138 3.20 0.40 0.62
C ALA A 138 3.17 -0.47 1.88
N ILE A 139 1.97 -0.82 2.36
CA ILE A 139 1.79 -1.72 3.49
C ILE A 139 2.44 -3.07 3.19
N ALA A 140 2.16 -3.66 2.02
CA ALA A 140 2.72 -4.93 1.61
C ALA A 140 4.26 -4.91 1.50
N ALA A 141 4.84 -3.78 1.08
CA ALA A 141 6.29 -3.63 0.97
C ALA A 141 6.97 -3.47 2.34
N ILE A 142 6.37 -2.71 3.25
CA ILE A 142 6.96 -2.37 4.55
C ILE A 142 6.71 -3.47 5.60
N ALA A 143 5.55 -4.11 5.58
CA ALA A 143 5.17 -5.12 6.56
C ALA A 143 6.23 -6.22 6.80
N PRO A 144 6.78 -6.87 5.78
CA PRO A 144 7.82 -7.89 5.99
C PRO A 144 9.14 -7.31 6.51
N VAL A 145 9.40 -6.03 6.26
CA VAL A 145 10.63 -5.33 6.69
C VAL A 145 10.63 -5.06 8.18
N ILE A 146 9.49 -4.64 8.70
CA ILE A 146 9.30 -4.40 10.14
C ILE A 146 8.80 -5.65 10.88
N GLU A 147 8.65 -6.77 10.17
CA GLU A 147 8.12 -8.03 10.73
C GLU A 147 6.74 -7.83 11.38
N ALA A 148 5.88 -7.11 10.67
CA ALA A 148 4.51 -6.89 11.10
C ALA A 148 3.71 -8.19 11.13
N THR A 149 2.75 -8.27 12.02
CA THR A 149 1.81 -9.39 12.10
C THR A 149 0.74 -9.28 11.02
N ASP A 150 0.04 -10.38 10.74
CA ASP A 150 -1.11 -10.37 9.82
C ASP A 150 -2.21 -9.40 10.31
N MET A 151 -2.31 -9.21 11.64
CA MET A 151 -3.23 -8.24 12.26
C MET A 151 -2.83 -6.80 11.96
N ASP A 152 -1.55 -6.44 12.11
CA ASP A 152 -1.05 -5.10 11.79
C ASP A 152 -1.33 -4.75 10.33
N ILE A 153 -1.09 -5.72 9.42
CA ILE A 153 -1.35 -5.56 7.99
C ILE A 153 -2.86 -5.36 7.75
N ALA A 154 -3.70 -6.16 8.37
CA ALA A 154 -5.15 -6.05 8.22
C ALA A 154 -5.68 -4.70 8.74
N TYR A 155 -5.18 -4.22 9.88
CA TYR A 155 -5.53 -2.90 10.40
C TYR A 155 -5.10 -1.78 9.44
N GLY A 156 -3.87 -1.83 8.94
CA GLY A 156 -3.35 -0.85 7.99
C GLY A 156 -4.19 -0.80 6.71
N LEU A 157 -4.48 -1.96 6.12
CA LEU A 157 -5.30 -2.05 4.90
C LEU A 157 -6.73 -1.56 5.13
N SER A 158 -7.36 -1.98 6.23
CA SER A 158 -8.75 -1.60 6.51
C SER A 158 -8.88 -0.09 6.76
N ALA A 159 -7.94 0.50 7.50
CA ALA A 159 -7.95 1.93 7.78
C ALA A 159 -7.77 2.77 6.51
N THR A 160 -6.80 2.41 5.65
CA THR A 160 -6.57 3.14 4.39
C THR A 160 -7.73 2.96 3.41
N PHE A 161 -8.27 1.75 3.30
CA PHE A 161 -9.36 1.46 2.38
C PHE A 161 -10.67 2.16 2.75
N LEU A 162 -11.04 2.13 4.02
CA LEU A 162 -12.29 2.78 4.47
C LEU A 162 -12.27 4.28 4.12
N PHE A 163 -11.11 4.92 4.34
CA PHE A 163 -10.94 6.32 3.98
C PHE A 163 -11.02 6.54 2.48
N ASP A 164 -10.35 5.72 1.68
CA ASP A 164 -10.36 5.82 0.22
C ASP A 164 -11.78 5.72 -0.36
N THR A 165 -12.60 4.81 0.17
CA THR A 165 -13.99 4.66 -0.25
C THR A 165 -14.80 5.96 -0.04
N VAL A 166 -14.58 6.64 1.08
CA VAL A 166 -15.19 7.94 1.35
C VAL A 166 -14.66 9.01 0.38
N MET A 167 -13.36 9.00 0.10
CA MET A 167 -12.69 10.01 -0.73
C MET A 167 -13.13 9.95 -2.20
N ILE A 168 -13.41 8.79 -2.76
CA ILE A 168 -13.91 8.64 -4.14
C ILE A 168 -15.19 9.48 -4.35
N VAL A 169 -16.03 9.55 -3.33
CA VAL A 169 -17.31 10.30 -3.41
C VAL A 169 -17.11 11.76 -3.00
N VAL A 170 -16.41 12.02 -1.92
CA VAL A 170 -16.34 13.35 -1.29
C VAL A 170 -15.40 14.29 -2.06
N PHE A 171 -14.28 13.79 -2.59
CA PHE A 171 -13.28 14.63 -3.24
C PHE A 171 -13.77 15.36 -4.48
N PRO A 172 -14.43 14.70 -5.45
CA PRO A 172 -14.95 15.42 -6.63
C PRO A 172 -15.93 16.53 -6.26
N ILE A 173 -16.79 16.28 -5.26
CA ILE A 173 -17.75 17.27 -4.75
C ILE A 173 -17.01 18.47 -4.15
N LEU A 174 -16.02 18.22 -3.28
CA LEU A 174 -15.19 19.26 -2.70
C LEU A 174 -14.37 20.01 -3.74
N GLY A 175 -13.83 19.31 -4.74
CA GLY A 175 -13.06 19.91 -5.83
C GLY A 175 -13.88 20.91 -6.65
N HIS A 176 -15.12 20.55 -7.00
CA HIS A 176 -16.05 21.45 -7.66
C HIS A 176 -16.47 22.62 -6.77
N TRP A 177 -16.75 22.36 -5.49
CA TRP A 177 -17.11 23.40 -4.52
C TRP A 177 -15.98 24.42 -4.29
N LEU A 178 -14.74 23.96 -4.31
CA LEU A 178 -13.55 24.81 -4.19
C LEU A 178 -13.15 25.48 -5.51
N GLY A 179 -13.83 25.20 -6.63
CA GLY A 179 -13.52 25.73 -7.95
C GLY A 179 -12.13 25.35 -8.45
N LEU A 180 -11.66 24.13 -8.15
CA LEU A 180 -10.33 23.68 -8.53
C LEU A 180 -10.25 23.44 -10.05
N SER A 181 -9.12 23.83 -10.65
CA SER A 181 -8.77 23.39 -12.01
C SER A 181 -8.44 21.90 -12.03
N ASP A 182 -8.49 21.29 -13.23
CA ASP A 182 -8.14 19.88 -13.43
C ASP A 182 -6.75 19.53 -12.89
N ALA A 183 -5.77 20.41 -13.10
CA ALA A 183 -4.40 20.24 -12.62
C ALA A 183 -4.32 20.33 -11.08
N ALA A 184 -4.98 21.32 -10.48
CA ALA A 184 -5.01 21.50 -9.03
C ALA A 184 -5.73 20.33 -8.35
N PHE A 185 -6.88 19.94 -8.88
CA PHE A 185 -7.63 18.78 -8.38
C PHE A 185 -6.83 17.49 -8.56
N GLY A 186 -6.25 17.27 -9.74
CA GLY A 186 -5.44 16.09 -10.02
C GLY A 186 -4.20 15.99 -9.12
N LEU A 187 -3.53 17.11 -8.82
CA LEU A 187 -2.43 17.17 -7.88
C LEU A 187 -2.88 16.86 -6.45
N TRP A 188 -4.01 17.43 -6.02
CA TRP A 188 -4.57 17.17 -4.70
C TRP A 188 -5.03 15.73 -4.55
N ALA A 189 -5.84 15.21 -5.45
CA ALA A 189 -6.32 13.82 -5.42
C ALA A 189 -5.16 12.82 -5.51
N GLY A 190 -4.21 13.02 -6.40
CA GLY A 190 -3.05 12.14 -6.57
C GLY A 190 -2.13 12.08 -5.34
N THR A 191 -2.10 13.16 -4.54
CA THR A 191 -1.27 13.24 -3.33
C THR A 191 -2.02 12.95 -2.04
N ALA A 192 -3.34 13.07 -1.99
CA ALA A 192 -4.14 12.91 -0.78
C ALA A 192 -4.86 11.55 -0.71
N VAL A 193 -5.41 11.05 -1.81
CA VAL A 193 -6.07 9.73 -1.84
C VAL A 193 -5.02 8.62 -1.78
N ASN A 194 -5.28 7.54 -1.02
CA ASN A 194 -4.23 6.60 -0.64
C ASN A 194 -3.92 5.58 -1.74
N ASP A 195 -4.88 4.81 -2.21
CA ASP A 195 -4.64 3.76 -3.22
C ASP A 195 -4.71 4.30 -4.65
N THR A 196 -3.96 3.64 -5.56
CA THR A 196 -3.90 4.06 -6.97
C THR A 196 -5.24 3.91 -7.68
N SER A 197 -5.98 2.83 -7.42
CA SER A 197 -7.31 2.64 -8.03
C SER A 197 -8.30 3.70 -7.56
N SER A 198 -8.25 4.05 -6.28
CA SER A 198 -9.09 5.10 -5.70
C SER A 198 -8.74 6.49 -6.25
N VAL A 199 -7.45 6.76 -6.51
CA VAL A 199 -7.02 8.01 -7.19
C VAL A 199 -7.58 8.09 -8.60
N VAL A 200 -7.48 7.01 -9.36
CA VAL A 200 -8.05 6.93 -10.72
C VAL A 200 -9.56 7.20 -10.69
N ALA A 201 -10.28 6.48 -9.82
CA ALA A 201 -11.72 6.69 -9.66
C ALA A 201 -12.08 8.13 -9.29
N THR A 202 -11.38 8.69 -8.29
CA THR A 202 -11.57 10.07 -7.82
C THR A 202 -11.26 11.10 -8.91
N GLY A 203 -10.14 10.91 -9.62
CA GLY A 203 -9.71 11.82 -10.67
C GLY A 203 -10.67 11.87 -11.85
N TYR A 204 -11.05 10.72 -12.38
CA TYR A 204 -11.99 10.65 -13.50
C TYR A 204 -13.45 11.00 -13.11
N ALA A 205 -13.82 10.86 -11.83
CA ALA A 205 -15.09 11.37 -11.33
C ALA A 205 -15.16 12.90 -11.35
N PHE A 206 -14.03 13.59 -11.34
CA PHE A 206 -13.96 15.06 -11.47
C PHE A 206 -13.94 15.48 -12.94
N SER A 207 -12.94 15.02 -13.69
CA SER A 207 -12.82 15.21 -15.14
C SER A 207 -11.80 14.24 -15.73
N GLU A 208 -11.81 14.05 -17.05
CA GLU A 208 -10.85 13.20 -17.76
C GLU A 208 -9.40 13.73 -17.59
N ALA A 209 -9.21 15.03 -17.75
CA ALA A 209 -7.91 15.66 -17.58
C ALA A 209 -7.38 15.56 -16.15
N ALA A 210 -8.24 15.74 -15.14
CA ALA A 210 -7.89 15.57 -13.74
C ALA A 210 -7.54 14.11 -13.42
N GLY A 211 -8.23 13.13 -14.02
CA GLY A 211 -7.96 11.71 -13.88
C GLY A 211 -6.58 11.33 -14.39
N ASP A 212 -6.22 11.77 -15.59
CA ASP A 212 -4.90 11.55 -16.18
C ASP A 212 -3.79 12.18 -15.32
N PHE A 213 -3.99 13.42 -14.90
CA PHE A 213 -3.01 14.14 -14.08
C PHE A 213 -2.85 13.50 -12.69
N ALA A 214 -3.94 13.17 -12.00
CA ALA A 214 -3.92 12.51 -10.71
C ALA A 214 -3.20 11.16 -10.77
N THR A 215 -3.42 10.41 -11.85
CA THR A 215 -2.77 9.12 -12.08
C THR A 215 -1.24 9.29 -12.20
N MET A 216 -0.76 10.25 -12.98
CA MET A 216 0.68 10.54 -13.10
C MET A 216 1.31 10.96 -11.76
N VAL A 217 0.63 11.86 -11.04
CA VAL A 217 1.06 12.28 -9.69
C VAL A 217 1.17 11.09 -8.75
N LYS A 218 0.18 10.19 -8.77
CA LYS A 218 0.17 8.99 -7.93
C LYS A 218 1.29 8.01 -8.26
N LEU A 219 1.60 7.81 -9.53
CA LEU A 219 2.72 6.96 -9.95
C LEU A 219 4.05 7.51 -9.41
N THR A 220 4.25 8.83 -9.45
CA THR A 220 5.41 9.48 -8.84
C THR A 220 5.50 9.23 -7.34
N ARG A 221 4.37 9.40 -6.62
CA ARG A 221 4.29 9.15 -5.17
C ARG A 221 4.62 7.72 -4.81
N THR A 222 4.25 6.76 -5.64
CA THR A 222 4.52 5.34 -5.43
C THR A 222 6.02 5.03 -5.33
N LEU A 223 6.88 5.83 -5.95
CA LEU A 223 8.34 5.67 -5.84
C LEU A 223 8.88 5.92 -4.43
N ALA A 224 8.15 6.66 -3.60
CA ALA A 224 8.50 6.83 -2.19
C ALA A 224 8.54 5.50 -1.41
N ILE A 225 8.00 4.41 -1.96
CA ILE A 225 8.17 3.06 -1.38
C ILE A 225 9.65 2.74 -1.19
N ILE A 226 10.52 3.09 -2.14
CA ILE A 226 11.95 2.73 -2.09
C ILE A 226 12.62 3.33 -0.86
N PRO A 227 12.68 4.67 -0.71
CA PRO A 227 13.31 5.27 0.46
C PRO A 227 12.57 4.92 1.77
N ALA A 228 11.25 4.78 1.76
CA ALA A 228 10.49 4.40 2.95
C ALA A 228 10.86 2.98 3.42
N VAL A 229 10.93 2.01 2.53
CA VAL A 229 11.32 0.63 2.85
C VAL A 229 12.73 0.59 3.44
N LEU A 230 13.70 1.34 2.88
CA LEU A 230 15.06 1.43 3.40
C LEU A 230 15.10 2.09 4.78
N ALA A 231 14.35 3.18 4.99
CA ALA A 231 14.25 3.85 6.28
C ALA A 231 13.65 2.92 7.36
N PHE A 232 12.57 2.20 7.04
CA PHE A 232 11.96 1.26 7.97
C PHE A 232 12.85 0.03 8.25
N ALA A 233 13.64 -0.41 7.28
CA ALA A 233 14.66 -1.43 7.50
C ALA A 233 15.71 -0.97 8.52
N ALA A 234 16.22 0.24 8.37
CA ALA A 234 17.18 0.83 9.29
C ALA A 234 16.59 1.02 10.71
N ILE A 235 15.35 1.53 10.80
CA ILE A 235 14.64 1.70 12.08
C ILE A 235 14.46 0.35 12.78
N ASN A 236 13.96 -0.66 12.08
CA ASN A 236 13.74 -1.99 12.66
C ASN A 236 15.05 -2.61 13.16
N LEU A 237 16.13 -2.45 12.39
CA LEU A 237 17.46 -2.91 12.78
C LEU A 237 17.95 -2.21 14.07
N HIS A 238 17.79 -0.88 14.14
CA HIS A 238 18.16 -0.09 15.31
C HIS A 238 17.37 -0.50 16.56
N LEU A 239 16.06 -0.67 16.45
CA LEU A 239 15.19 -1.09 17.54
C LEU A 239 15.56 -2.49 18.07
N LYS A 240 15.88 -3.43 17.18
CA LYS A 240 16.33 -4.77 17.54
C LYS A 240 17.68 -4.74 18.26
N LYS A 241 18.62 -3.96 17.76
CA LYS A 241 19.93 -3.78 18.39
C LYS A 241 19.79 -3.22 19.80
N LYS A 242 18.94 -2.22 19.99
CA LYS A 242 18.67 -1.63 21.30
C LYS A 242 18.06 -2.64 22.30
N LYS A 243 17.11 -3.47 21.84
CA LYS A 243 16.52 -4.54 22.69
C LYS A 243 17.54 -5.60 23.06
N SER A 244 18.42 -6.02 22.15
CA SER A 244 19.49 -6.99 22.41
C SER A 244 20.51 -6.47 23.44
N LEU A 245 20.80 -5.17 23.44
CA LEU A 245 21.70 -4.55 24.43
C LEU A 245 21.08 -4.45 25.84
N GLN A 246 19.75 -4.39 25.94
CA GLN A 246 19.04 -4.31 27.23
C GLN A 246 18.83 -5.67 27.90
N SER A 247 18.79 -6.76 27.15
CA SER A 247 18.49 -8.09 27.69
C SER A 247 19.72 -8.85 28.21
N GLY A 248 20.94 -8.29 28.14
CA GLY A 248 22.15 -8.92 28.66
C GLY A 248 22.51 -10.26 27.98
N GLU A 249 21.66 -10.80 27.17
CA GLU A 249 21.92 -11.97 26.36
C GLU A 249 22.63 -11.52 25.07
N GLY A 250 23.87 -11.94 24.92
CA GLY A 250 24.68 -11.72 23.73
C GLY A 250 24.10 -12.46 22.52
N VAL A 251 22.91 -12.07 22.09
CA VAL A 251 22.30 -12.59 20.87
C VAL A 251 23.15 -12.09 19.71
N LYS A 252 23.89 -12.97 19.08
CA LYS A 252 24.59 -12.71 17.82
C LYS A 252 23.55 -12.38 16.78
N VAL A 253 23.21 -11.10 16.66
CA VAL A 253 22.29 -10.59 15.65
C VAL A 253 22.99 -10.70 14.30
N SER A 254 22.68 -11.75 13.55
CA SER A 254 23.19 -11.92 12.20
C SER A 254 22.51 -10.88 11.29
N ILE A 255 23.23 -9.83 10.90
CA ILE A 255 22.79 -8.81 9.95
C ILE A 255 22.23 -9.47 8.68
N ARG A 256 22.81 -10.60 8.25
CA ARG A 256 22.40 -11.36 7.09
C ARG A 256 20.98 -11.96 7.22
N SER A 257 20.51 -12.28 8.43
CA SER A 257 19.16 -12.82 8.67
C SER A 257 18.10 -11.73 8.81
N ILE A 258 18.53 -10.51 9.19
CA ILE A 258 17.65 -9.36 9.41
C ILE A 258 17.48 -8.55 8.13
N PHE A 259 18.49 -8.56 7.26
CA PHE A 259 18.46 -7.78 6.03
C PHE A 259 17.39 -8.33 5.07
N PRO A 260 16.43 -7.49 4.64
CA PRO A 260 15.36 -7.92 3.75
C PRO A 260 15.83 -7.99 2.29
N TRP A 261 16.46 -9.10 1.92
CA TRP A 261 17.07 -9.34 0.60
C TRP A 261 16.16 -9.08 -0.60
N PHE A 262 14.84 -9.22 -0.41
CA PHE A 262 13.88 -8.93 -1.47
C PHE A 262 13.90 -7.45 -1.89
N ILE A 263 14.36 -6.54 -1.03
CA ILE A 263 14.51 -5.11 -1.37
C ILE A 263 15.58 -4.94 -2.44
N LEU A 264 16.70 -5.67 -2.33
CA LEU A 264 17.72 -5.62 -3.38
C LEU A 264 17.17 -6.13 -4.70
N GLY A 265 16.34 -7.18 -4.69
CA GLY A 265 15.66 -7.66 -5.88
C GLY A 265 14.72 -6.60 -6.47
N PHE A 266 13.95 -5.91 -5.63
CA PHE A 266 13.08 -4.80 -6.05
C PHE A 266 13.88 -3.64 -6.67
N LEU A 267 14.97 -3.21 -6.03
CA LEU A 267 15.84 -2.15 -6.54
C LEU A 267 16.52 -2.56 -7.85
N ALA A 268 16.97 -3.82 -7.96
CA ALA A 268 17.58 -4.33 -9.18
C ALA A 268 16.58 -4.33 -10.35
N MET A 269 15.34 -4.78 -10.12
CA MET A 269 14.30 -4.76 -11.16
C MET A 269 13.97 -3.32 -11.58
N SER A 270 13.87 -2.38 -10.63
CA SER A 270 13.64 -0.96 -10.90
C SER A 270 14.80 -0.32 -11.69
N ALA A 271 16.04 -0.67 -11.34
CA ALA A 271 17.23 -0.22 -12.07
C ALA A 271 17.27 -0.76 -13.51
N LEU A 272 17.00 -2.06 -13.70
CA LEU A 272 16.96 -2.69 -15.03
C LEU A 272 15.92 -2.02 -15.95
N THR A 273 14.73 -1.71 -15.41
CA THR A 273 13.69 -0.99 -16.15
C THR A 273 14.13 0.43 -16.48
N SER A 274 14.75 1.13 -15.52
CA SER A 274 15.21 2.52 -15.70
C SER A 274 16.36 2.62 -16.71
N LEU A 275 17.18 1.59 -16.82
CA LEU A 275 18.25 1.48 -17.83
C LEU A 275 17.73 1.04 -19.21
N GLY A 276 16.44 0.77 -19.36
CA GLY A 276 15.83 0.31 -20.60
C GLY A 276 16.15 -1.16 -20.96
N LEU A 277 16.71 -1.93 -20.01
CA LEU A 277 17.04 -3.35 -20.21
C LEU A 277 15.80 -4.25 -20.14
N ILE A 278 14.71 -3.78 -19.53
CA ILE A 278 13.42 -4.46 -19.52
C ILE A 278 12.51 -3.75 -20.53
N PRO A 279 12.09 -4.42 -21.63
CA PRO A 279 11.15 -3.84 -22.58
C PRO A 279 9.83 -3.48 -21.91
N ALA A 280 9.19 -2.41 -22.37
CA ALA A 280 7.94 -1.91 -21.78
C ALA A 280 6.82 -2.97 -21.71
N VAL A 281 6.72 -3.82 -22.73
CA VAL A 281 5.75 -4.93 -22.77
C VAL A 281 6.04 -5.93 -21.66
N LEU A 282 7.29 -6.31 -21.45
CA LEU A 282 7.68 -7.23 -20.37
C LEU A 282 7.47 -6.60 -18.99
N ALA A 283 7.80 -5.32 -18.82
CA ALA A 283 7.55 -4.58 -17.60
C ALA A 283 6.05 -4.55 -17.22
N ALA A 284 5.17 -4.33 -18.22
CA ALA A 284 3.72 -4.37 -18.03
C ALA A 284 3.23 -5.76 -17.63
N GLN A 285 3.75 -6.82 -18.25
CA GLN A 285 3.42 -8.20 -17.89
C GLN A 285 3.88 -8.54 -16.46
N LEU A 286 5.11 -8.17 -16.10
CA LEU A 286 5.64 -8.37 -14.75
C LEU A 286 4.84 -7.60 -13.71
N LYS A 287 4.38 -6.38 -14.03
CA LYS A 287 3.49 -5.59 -13.19
C LYS A 287 2.14 -6.30 -12.98
N ALA A 288 1.55 -6.83 -14.05
CA ALA A 288 0.27 -7.55 -13.96
C ALA A 288 0.40 -8.81 -13.10
N VAL A 289 1.46 -9.60 -13.32
CA VAL A 289 1.77 -10.78 -12.49
C VAL A 289 2.01 -10.39 -11.04
N SER A 290 2.79 -9.34 -10.79
CA SER A 290 3.04 -8.80 -9.45
C SER A 290 1.73 -8.43 -8.75
N LYS A 291 0.85 -7.67 -9.41
CA LYS A 291 -0.44 -7.28 -8.86
C LYS A 291 -1.31 -8.49 -8.51
N PHE A 292 -1.40 -9.48 -9.40
CA PHE A 292 -2.16 -10.70 -9.13
C PHE A 292 -1.59 -11.49 -7.94
N LEU A 293 -0.27 -11.64 -7.87
CA LEU A 293 0.39 -12.30 -6.74
C LEU A 293 0.20 -11.54 -5.42
N MET A 294 0.17 -10.20 -5.45
CA MET A 294 -0.19 -9.39 -4.29
C MET A 294 -1.64 -9.63 -3.84
N VAL A 295 -2.57 -9.69 -4.78
CA VAL A 295 -3.98 -10.01 -4.48
C VAL A 295 -4.07 -11.38 -3.80
N ALA A 296 -3.36 -12.40 -4.32
CA ALA A 296 -3.32 -13.73 -3.71
C ALA A 296 -2.65 -13.73 -2.32
N ALA A 297 -1.61 -12.93 -2.14
CA ALA A 297 -0.96 -12.77 -0.84
C ALA A 297 -1.88 -12.08 0.18
N LEU A 298 -2.65 -11.09 -0.25
CA LEU A 298 -3.62 -10.38 0.59
C LEU A 298 -4.83 -11.27 0.93
N ALA A 299 -5.29 -12.12 0.00
CA ALA A 299 -6.24 -13.19 0.29
C ALA A 299 -5.73 -14.12 1.40
N ALA A 300 -4.45 -14.54 1.30
CA ALA A 300 -3.82 -15.37 2.32
C ALA A 300 -3.67 -14.64 3.68
N ILE A 301 -3.41 -13.35 3.68
CA ILE A 301 -3.40 -12.52 4.90
C ILE A 301 -4.80 -12.49 5.51
N GLY A 302 -5.84 -12.24 4.71
CA GLY A 302 -7.23 -12.29 5.16
C GLY A 302 -7.59 -13.64 5.78
N LEU A 303 -7.19 -14.76 5.15
CA LEU A 303 -7.37 -16.10 5.67
C LEU A 303 -6.66 -16.35 7.02
N ASN A 304 -5.59 -15.62 7.32
CA ASN A 304 -4.90 -15.68 8.61
C ASN A 304 -5.46 -14.70 9.65
N THR A 305 -6.35 -13.80 9.25
CA THR A 305 -6.86 -12.71 10.10
C THR A 305 -8.20 -13.11 10.74
N ASP A 306 -8.27 -13.09 12.05
CA ASP A 306 -9.53 -13.31 12.78
C ASP A 306 -10.35 -12.00 12.83
N PHE A 307 -11.43 -11.94 12.02
CA PHE A 307 -12.30 -10.78 11.93
C PHE A 307 -12.94 -10.38 13.26
N LYS A 308 -13.28 -11.37 14.12
CA LYS A 308 -13.86 -11.09 15.45
C LYS A 308 -12.85 -10.38 16.35
N ALA A 309 -11.58 -10.78 16.26
CA ALA A 309 -10.50 -10.11 16.97
C ALA A 309 -10.28 -8.67 16.43
N LEU A 310 -10.38 -8.49 15.11
CA LEU A 310 -10.30 -7.18 14.45
C LEU A 310 -11.38 -6.22 14.96
N CYS A 311 -12.64 -6.64 14.96
CA CYS A 311 -13.76 -5.83 15.45
C CYS A 311 -13.66 -5.49 16.94
N ARG A 312 -13.09 -6.37 17.76
CA ARG A 312 -12.90 -6.14 19.19
C ARG A 312 -11.78 -5.15 19.51
N SER A 313 -10.75 -5.09 18.66
CA SER A 313 -9.56 -4.24 18.89
C SER A 313 -9.52 -2.98 18.03
N GLY A 314 -10.44 -2.82 17.07
CA GLY A 314 -10.23 -2.07 15.83
C GLY A 314 -10.54 -0.57 15.83
N ALA A 315 -11.19 0.01 16.82
CA ALA A 315 -11.56 1.43 16.76
C ALA A 315 -10.34 2.36 16.69
N ARG A 316 -9.30 2.10 17.48
CA ARG A 316 -8.11 2.96 17.54
C ARG A 316 -7.33 3.02 16.21
N PRO A 317 -6.98 1.89 15.53
CA PRO A 317 -6.34 1.93 14.22
C PRO A 317 -7.18 2.65 13.17
N MET A 318 -8.51 2.46 13.16
CA MET A 318 -9.41 3.12 12.22
C MET A 318 -9.45 4.63 12.43
N ILE A 319 -9.59 5.08 13.69
CA ILE A 319 -9.58 6.50 14.06
C ILE A 319 -8.22 7.11 13.70
N HIS A 320 -7.10 6.41 13.98
CA HIS A 320 -5.76 6.87 13.60
C HIS A 320 -5.65 7.07 12.10
N GLY A 321 -6.06 6.07 11.30
CA GLY A 321 -6.03 6.16 9.84
C GLY A 321 -6.88 7.30 9.30
N PHE A 322 -8.07 7.50 9.87
CA PHE A 322 -8.94 8.61 9.51
C PHE A 322 -8.30 9.98 9.83
N ILE A 323 -7.75 10.15 11.04
CA ILE A 323 -7.08 11.41 11.43
C ILE A 323 -5.90 11.71 10.51
N ILE A 324 -5.03 10.72 10.24
CA ILE A 324 -3.87 10.94 9.38
C ILE A 324 -4.28 11.23 7.94
N SER A 325 -5.25 10.51 7.42
CA SER A 325 -5.77 10.76 6.07
C SER A 325 -6.39 12.15 5.96
N LEU A 326 -7.16 12.59 6.97
CA LEU A 326 -7.70 13.95 7.00
C LEU A 326 -6.59 15.01 7.05
N LEU A 327 -5.56 14.82 7.88
CA LEU A 327 -4.42 15.73 7.94
C LEU A 327 -3.69 15.81 6.59
N VAL A 328 -3.49 14.67 5.92
CA VAL A 328 -2.87 14.63 4.59
C VAL A 328 -3.71 15.38 3.56
N VAL A 329 -5.03 15.24 3.59
CA VAL A 329 -5.96 16.00 2.74
C VAL A 329 -5.79 17.51 2.93
N LEU A 330 -5.79 17.97 4.19
CA LEU A 330 -5.66 19.39 4.51
C LEU A 330 -4.27 19.95 4.16
N VAL A 331 -3.21 19.19 4.45
CA VAL A 331 -1.84 19.58 4.11
C VAL A 331 -1.65 19.61 2.59
N ALA A 332 -2.14 18.60 1.88
CA ALA A 332 -2.02 18.54 0.43
C ALA A 332 -2.69 19.73 -0.26
N ILE A 333 -3.95 20.03 0.10
CA ILE A 333 -4.65 21.17 -0.49
C ILE A 333 -3.99 22.52 -0.11
N GLY A 334 -3.53 22.65 1.13
CA GLY A 334 -2.80 23.84 1.58
C GLY A 334 -1.52 24.08 0.77
N VAL A 335 -0.75 23.01 0.52
CA VAL A 335 0.48 23.11 -0.31
C VAL A 335 0.13 23.40 -1.77
N VAL A 336 -0.92 22.78 -2.32
CA VAL A 336 -1.39 23.05 -3.70
C VAL A 336 -1.69 24.55 -3.88
N PHE A 337 -2.38 25.17 -2.93
CA PHE A 337 -2.63 26.62 -2.97
C PHE A 337 -1.35 27.46 -2.80
N MET A 338 -0.43 27.04 -1.93
CA MET A 338 0.84 27.76 -1.69
C MET A 338 1.76 27.77 -2.91
N ILE A 339 1.82 26.70 -3.70
CA ILE A 339 2.67 26.60 -4.89
C ILE A 339 2.06 27.27 -6.13
N GLY A 340 0.87 27.88 -5.98
CA GLY A 340 0.26 28.70 -7.04
C GLY A 340 -0.27 27.89 -8.23
N VAL A 341 -0.55 26.59 -8.05
CA VAL A 341 -1.34 25.85 -9.02
C VAL A 341 -2.77 26.38 -8.90
N ALA A 342 -3.03 27.42 -9.69
CA ALA A 342 -4.22 28.26 -9.52
C ALA A 342 -5.52 27.46 -9.56
N PRO A 343 -6.53 27.84 -8.76
CA PRO A 343 -7.86 27.26 -8.83
C PRO A 343 -8.47 27.35 -10.24
N THR A 344 -8.13 28.41 -10.96
CA THR A 344 -8.70 28.71 -12.30
C THR A 344 -7.58 28.90 -13.32
N GLY A 345 -7.32 27.87 -14.12
CA GLY A 345 -6.70 27.99 -15.43
C GLY A 345 -5.19 28.19 -15.52
N THR A 346 -4.62 27.45 -16.41
CA THR A 346 -3.29 27.51 -17.07
C THR A 346 -2.06 27.11 -16.22
N LEU A 347 -1.66 25.89 -16.43
CA LEU A 347 -0.24 25.55 -16.53
C LEU A 347 0.24 25.92 -17.94
#